data_0eaf708dd6bce71223a095b0435b33f0
#
_entry.id   0eaf708dd6bce71223a095b0435b33f0
#
_cell.length_a   1.000
_cell.length_b   1.000
_cell.length_c   1.000
_cell.angle_alpha   90.00
_cell.angle_beta   90.00
_cell.angle_gamma   90.00
#
_symmetry.space_group_name_H-M   'P 1'
#
loop_
_entity.id
_entity.type
_entity.pdbx_description
1 polymer ?
#
loop_
_entity_poly.entity_id
_entity_poly.type
_entity_poly.pdbx_seq_one_letter_code
_entity_poly.pdbx_strand_id
1 'polypeptide(L)'
;MKIEFSSLEENAASFVLSDAPIAFANALRRAMVSEVMTFAIEDVKIYDNTSALFDEILTHRLGLIPLVTDPDSFVPRSQCSCNGAGCPRCTVTLTMSVEGPGVVMSGDLISQDAVVKPAEDNIPIVKLEKNQKVVIEAQAYMD
;
A
#
# COMPACT_ATOMS: atom_id res chain seq x y z
N MET A 1 -33.53 -8.20 -3.12
CA MET A 1 -32.13 -8.12 -2.63
C MET A 1 -32.17 -7.70 -1.16
N LYS A 2 -31.56 -8.46 -0.28
CA LYS A 2 -31.44 -8.18 1.16
C LYS A 2 -29.99 -8.32 1.57
N ILE A 3 -29.54 -7.46 2.48
CA ILE A 3 -28.20 -7.52 3.07
C ILE A 3 -28.38 -7.66 4.57
N GLU A 4 -27.80 -8.72 5.14
CA GLU A 4 -27.84 -9.00 6.58
C GLU A 4 -26.39 -9.03 7.07
N PHE A 5 -26.01 -8.07 7.94
CA PHE A 5 -24.66 -8.05 8.54
C PHE A 5 -24.59 -9.06 9.68
N SER A 6 -23.61 -9.96 9.60
CA SER A 6 -23.29 -10.91 10.68
C SER A 6 -22.30 -10.29 11.68
N SER A 7 -21.34 -9.53 11.19
CA SER A 7 -20.43 -8.69 12.01
C SER A 7 -20.02 -7.44 11.24
N LEU A 8 -19.81 -6.36 11.97
CA LEU A 8 -19.30 -5.11 11.45
C LEU A 8 -18.27 -4.58 12.47
N GLU A 9 -17.01 -4.65 12.10
CA GLU A 9 -15.87 -4.19 12.88
C GLU A 9 -15.18 -3.04 12.13
N GLU A 10 -14.22 -2.37 12.76
CA GLU A 10 -13.53 -1.23 12.17
C GLU A 10 -12.84 -1.59 10.84
N ASN A 11 -12.21 -2.77 10.77
CA ASN A 11 -11.44 -3.22 9.59
C ASN A 11 -12.01 -4.49 8.94
N ALA A 12 -13.18 -4.95 9.36
CA ALA A 12 -13.79 -6.16 8.83
C ALA A 12 -15.31 -6.07 8.83
N ALA A 13 -15.93 -6.53 7.74
CA ALA A 13 -17.37 -6.68 7.64
C ALA A 13 -17.70 -8.06 7.10
N SER A 14 -18.64 -8.74 7.76
CA SER A 14 -19.19 -10.00 7.31
C SER A 14 -20.70 -9.84 7.10
N PHE A 15 -21.17 -10.16 5.91
CA PHE A 15 -22.59 -10.03 5.58
C PHE A 15 -23.06 -11.12 4.63
N VAL A 16 -24.35 -11.38 4.66
CA VAL A 16 -25.03 -12.29 3.74
C VAL A 16 -25.87 -11.47 2.76
N LEU A 17 -25.66 -11.71 1.47
CA LEU A 17 -26.43 -11.11 0.39
C LEU A 17 -27.44 -12.13 -0.13
N SER A 18 -28.74 -11.88 0.09
CA SER A 18 -29.84 -12.76 -0.33
C SER A 18 -30.66 -12.12 -1.44
N ASP A 19 -31.32 -12.95 -2.26
CA ASP A 19 -32.18 -12.52 -3.36
C ASP A 19 -31.43 -11.61 -4.39
N ALA A 20 -30.15 -11.88 -4.62
CA ALA A 20 -29.34 -11.18 -5.60
C ALA A 20 -28.89 -12.15 -6.71
N PRO A 21 -28.84 -11.70 -7.98
CA PRO A 21 -28.22 -12.49 -9.03
C PRO A 21 -26.74 -12.74 -8.74
N ILE A 22 -26.24 -13.93 -9.08
CA ILE A 22 -24.82 -14.28 -8.92
C ILE A 22 -23.89 -13.28 -9.64
N ALA A 23 -24.31 -12.80 -10.80
CA ALA A 23 -23.58 -11.80 -11.56
C ALA A 23 -23.41 -10.49 -10.76
N PHE A 24 -24.44 -10.04 -10.05
CA PHE A 24 -24.36 -8.85 -9.19
C PHE A 24 -23.42 -9.06 -8.00
N ALA A 25 -23.51 -10.19 -7.33
CA ALA A 25 -22.62 -10.51 -6.20
C ALA A 25 -21.15 -10.53 -6.64
N ASN A 26 -20.85 -11.12 -7.82
CA ASN A 26 -19.50 -11.10 -8.38
C ASN A 26 -19.05 -9.70 -8.82
N ALA A 27 -19.95 -8.90 -9.40
CA ALA A 27 -19.63 -7.52 -9.79
C ALA A 27 -19.28 -6.69 -8.55
N LEU A 28 -20.07 -6.80 -7.48
CA LEU A 28 -19.81 -6.13 -6.21
C LEU A 28 -18.45 -6.54 -5.61
N ARG A 29 -18.18 -7.85 -5.55
CA ARG A 29 -16.89 -8.36 -5.08
C ARG A 29 -15.71 -7.80 -5.88
N ARG A 30 -15.82 -7.77 -7.20
CA ARG A 30 -14.77 -7.24 -8.08
C ARG A 30 -14.58 -5.74 -7.91
N ALA A 31 -15.68 -4.97 -7.79
CA ALA A 31 -15.63 -3.54 -7.55
C ALA A 31 -14.92 -3.22 -6.22
N MET A 32 -15.24 -3.96 -5.15
CA MET A 32 -14.56 -3.78 -3.85
C MET A 32 -13.05 -4.03 -3.92
N VAL A 33 -12.60 -4.92 -4.79
CA VAL A 33 -11.17 -5.27 -4.91
C VAL A 33 -10.40 -4.37 -5.87
N SER A 34 -11.06 -3.86 -6.94
CA SER A 34 -10.37 -3.20 -8.05
C SER A 34 -10.76 -1.75 -8.30
N GLU A 35 -11.83 -1.24 -7.67
CA GLU A 35 -12.34 0.11 -7.95
C GLU A 35 -12.26 1.03 -6.72
N VAL A 36 -11.89 0.52 -5.55
CA VAL A 36 -11.67 1.34 -4.36
C VAL A 36 -10.29 1.96 -4.46
N MET A 37 -10.24 3.29 -4.56
CA MET A 37 -9.00 4.03 -4.67
C MET A 37 -8.15 3.88 -3.41
N THR A 38 -6.91 3.49 -3.58
CA THR A 38 -5.96 3.28 -2.47
C THR A 38 -4.57 3.77 -2.85
N PHE A 39 -3.77 4.11 -1.84
CA PHE A 39 -2.35 4.35 -2.06
C PHE A 39 -1.61 3.04 -2.27
N ALA A 40 -0.75 3.03 -3.29
CA ALA A 40 0.23 1.97 -3.50
C ALA A 40 1.59 2.57 -3.84
N ILE A 41 2.67 1.90 -3.43
CA ILE A 41 4.02 2.23 -3.85
C ILE A 41 4.19 1.77 -5.30
N GLU A 42 4.43 2.71 -6.20
CA GLU A 42 4.64 2.41 -7.63
C GLU A 42 6.07 2.68 -8.09
N ASP A 43 6.66 3.79 -7.66
CA ASP A 43 8.02 4.15 -8.01
C ASP A 43 8.94 4.00 -6.80
N VAL A 44 10.06 3.30 -6.97
CA VAL A 44 11.07 3.12 -5.93
C VAL A 44 12.44 3.50 -6.46
N LYS A 45 13.08 4.42 -5.78
CA LYS A 45 14.46 4.80 -6.01
C LYS A 45 15.36 4.11 -5.00
N ILE A 46 16.19 3.21 -5.47
CA ILE A 46 17.12 2.46 -4.64
C ILE A 46 18.46 3.19 -4.63
N TYR A 47 18.89 3.63 -3.46
CA TYR A 47 20.21 4.24 -3.27
C TYR A 47 21.27 3.22 -2.91
N ASP A 48 20.89 2.20 -2.15
CA ASP A 48 21.78 1.11 -1.76
C ASP A 48 20.94 -0.16 -1.46
N ASN A 49 21.35 -1.28 -2.00
CA ASN A 49 20.79 -2.59 -1.73
C ASN A 49 21.90 -3.64 -1.77
N THR A 50 22.38 -3.99 -0.59
CA THR A 50 23.37 -5.07 -0.42
C THR A 50 22.74 -6.34 0.16
N SER A 51 21.42 -6.42 0.17
CA SER A 51 20.67 -7.62 0.60
C SER A 51 20.81 -8.78 -0.38
N ALA A 52 20.28 -9.92 -0.01
CA ALA A 52 20.24 -11.09 -0.89
C ALA A 52 19.12 -11.00 -1.96
N LEU A 53 18.22 -10.01 -1.87
CA LEU A 53 17.16 -9.80 -2.85
C LEU A 53 17.60 -8.84 -3.94
N PHE A 54 17.31 -9.18 -5.20
CA PHE A 54 17.47 -8.26 -6.31
C PHE A 54 16.50 -7.09 -6.20
N ASP A 55 16.86 -5.96 -6.81
CA ASP A 55 16.09 -4.71 -6.76
C ASP A 55 14.65 -4.89 -7.24
N GLU A 56 14.43 -5.67 -8.30
CA GLU A 56 13.11 -5.94 -8.86
C GLU A 56 12.22 -6.70 -7.89
N ILE A 57 12.78 -7.67 -7.15
CA ILE A 57 12.03 -8.44 -6.16
C ILE A 57 11.73 -7.57 -4.94
N LEU A 58 12.69 -6.75 -4.52
CA LEU A 58 12.52 -5.83 -3.41
C LEU A 58 11.42 -4.81 -3.71
N THR A 59 11.45 -4.18 -4.89
CA THR A 59 10.46 -3.19 -5.32
C THR A 59 9.07 -3.81 -5.48
N HIS A 60 8.98 -5.01 -6.04
CA HIS A 60 7.71 -5.74 -6.14
C HIS A 60 7.10 -6.01 -4.75
N ARG A 61 7.92 -6.40 -3.78
CA ARG A 61 7.44 -6.63 -2.39
C ARG A 61 6.97 -5.34 -1.73
N LEU A 62 7.68 -4.23 -1.96
CA LEU A 62 7.28 -2.90 -1.47
C LEU A 62 5.94 -2.47 -2.05
N GLY A 63 5.70 -2.69 -3.35
CA GLY A 63 4.44 -2.38 -4.01
C GLY A 63 3.24 -3.18 -3.51
N LEU A 64 3.47 -4.32 -2.84
CA LEU A 64 2.41 -5.15 -2.25
C LEU A 64 2.06 -4.77 -0.80
N ILE A 65 2.78 -3.83 -0.19
CA ILE A 65 2.50 -3.39 1.18
C ILE A 65 1.24 -2.51 1.16
N PRO A 66 0.18 -2.88 1.90
CA PRO A 66 -1.01 -2.06 2.01
C PRO A 66 -0.71 -0.78 2.78
N LEU A 67 -1.12 0.35 2.22
CA LEU A 67 -1.02 1.66 2.84
C LEU A 67 -2.38 2.15 3.31
N VAL A 68 -2.41 2.79 4.48
CA VAL A 68 -3.61 3.50 4.96
C VAL A 68 -3.88 4.65 3.99
N THR A 69 -5.14 4.77 3.56
CA THR A 69 -5.55 5.78 2.58
C THR A 69 -6.71 6.59 3.14
N ASP A 70 -6.60 7.91 3.08
CA ASP A 70 -7.70 8.83 3.34
C ASP A 70 -8.20 9.41 2.01
N PRO A 71 -9.32 8.91 1.47
CA PRO A 71 -9.83 9.34 0.17
C PRO A 71 -10.34 10.79 0.17
N ASP A 72 -10.61 11.38 1.34
CA ASP A 72 -11.10 12.75 1.45
C ASP A 72 -9.97 13.80 1.38
N SER A 73 -8.78 13.42 1.80
CA SER A 73 -7.61 14.32 1.83
C SER A 73 -6.79 14.30 0.54
N PHE A 74 -6.89 13.25 -0.26
CA PHE A 74 -6.08 13.05 -1.45
C PHE A 74 -6.93 12.91 -2.72
N VAL A 75 -6.30 13.15 -3.85
CA VAL A 75 -6.94 13.08 -5.18
C VAL A 75 -6.18 12.07 -6.04
N PRO A 76 -6.87 11.21 -6.79
CA PRO A 76 -6.22 10.29 -7.73
C PRO A 76 -5.28 11.02 -8.67
N ARG A 77 -4.14 10.42 -8.98
CA ARG A 77 -3.14 11.01 -9.87
C ARG A 77 -3.71 11.39 -11.24
N SER A 78 -4.62 10.58 -11.77
CA SER A 78 -5.32 10.81 -13.04
C SER A 78 -6.23 12.04 -13.03
N GLN A 79 -6.74 12.45 -11.87
CA GLN A 79 -7.65 13.58 -11.70
C GLN A 79 -6.97 14.81 -11.06
N CYS A 80 -5.69 14.71 -10.76
CA CYS A 80 -4.96 15.77 -10.10
C CYS A 80 -4.59 16.93 -11.04
N SER A 81 -4.75 18.16 -10.56
CA SER A 81 -4.40 19.39 -11.30
C SER A 81 -2.91 19.49 -11.69
N CYS A 82 -2.04 18.63 -11.14
CA CYS A 82 -0.64 18.57 -11.52
C CYS A 82 -0.37 17.78 -12.82
N ASN A 83 -1.41 17.24 -13.49
CA ASN A 83 -1.30 16.46 -14.71
C ASN A 83 -0.31 15.28 -14.61
N GLY A 84 -0.27 14.62 -13.45
CA GLY A 84 0.60 13.47 -13.23
C GLY A 84 2.06 13.77 -12.89
N ALA A 85 2.42 15.06 -12.74
CA ALA A 85 3.78 15.44 -12.36
C ALA A 85 4.19 15.02 -10.92
N GLY A 86 3.19 14.70 -10.09
CA GLY A 86 3.37 14.39 -8.67
C GLY A 86 3.37 15.67 -7.81
N CYS A 87 2.43 15.75 -6.91
CA CYS A 87 2.34 16.85 -5.95
C CYS A 87 1.85 16.32 -4.60
N PRO A 88 1.97 17.11 -3.51
CA PRO A 88 1.56 16.66 -2.17
C PRO A 88 0.09 16.25 -2.03
N ARG A 89 -0.76 16.55 -3.03
CA ARG A 89 -2.17 16.15 -3.05
C ARG A 89 -2.43 14.79 -3.67
N CYS A 90 -1.48 14.23 -4.42
CA CYS A 90 -1.66 12.95 -5.11
C CYS A 90 -0.47 11.99 -4.95
N THR A 91 0.61 12.43 -4.31
CA THR A 91 1.83 11.66 -4.15
C THR A 91 2.34 11.79 -2.72
N VAL A 92 2.71 10.68 -2.13
CA VAL A 92 3.36 10.64 -0.81
C VAL A 92 4.70 9.91 -0.93
N THR A 93 5.73 10.48 -0.35
CA THR A 93 7.06 9.87 -0.32
C THR A 93 7.26 9.12 0.99
N LEU A 94 7.73 7.88 0.88
CA LEU A 94 8.17 7.06 1.99
C LEU A 94 9.66 6.80 1.84
N THR A 95 10.37 6.79 2.95
CA THR A 95 11.81 6.51 2.99
C THR A 95 12.11 5.35 3.93
N MET A 96 13.13 4.58 3.61
CA MET A 96 13.62 3.51 4.47
C MET A 96 15.13 3.46 4.41
N SER A 97 15.77 3.37 5.57
CA SER A 97 17.21 3.19 5.71
C SER A 97 17.47 2.24 6.87
N VAL A 98 17.78 1.00 6.57
CA VAL A 98 18.01 -0.06 7.56
C VAL A 98 19.30 -0.77 7.29
N GLU A 99 20.07 -1.01 8.35
CA GLU A 99 21.32 -1.77 8.34
C GLU A 99 21.16 -3.03 9.20
N GLY A 100 21.64 -4.15 8.68
CA GLY A 100 21.57 -5.46 9.35
C GLY A 100 22.60 -5.62 10.48
N PRO A 101 22.52 -6.72 11.23
CA PRO A 101 21.67 -7.88 10.95
C PRO A 101 20.23 -7.72 11.50
N GLY A 102 19.23 -8.20 10.75
CA GLY A 102 17.84 -8.17 11.18
C GLY A 102 16.86 -8.39 10.03
N VAL A 103 15.59 -8.40 10.36
CA VAL A 103 14.51 -8.44 9.37
C VAL A 103 13.95 -7.03 9.22
N VAL A 104 13.95 -6.52 8.00
CA VAL A 104 13.32 -5.25 7.65
C VAL A 104 11.83 -5.48 7.53
N MET A 105 11.05 -4.67 8.23
CA MET A 105 9.59 -4.74 8.28
C MET A 105 8.95 -3.54 7.61
N SER A 106 7.67 -3.64 7.30
CA SER A 106 6.88 -2.51 6.77
C SER A 106 6.89 -1.29 7.69
N GLY A 107 6.96 -1.50 9.02
CA GLY A 107 7.07 -0.43 10.00
C GLY A 107 8.36 0.38 9.94
N ASP A 108 9.40 -0.10 9.23
CA ASP A 108 10.64 0.65 8.99
C ASP A 108 10.49 1.70 7.87
N LEU A 109 9.36 1.69 7.14
CA LEU A 109 9.01 2.71 6.17
C LEU A 109 8.53 3.98 6.87
N ILE A 110 9.28 5.06 6.72
CA ILE A 110 8.95 6.37 7.28
C ILE A 110 8.25 7.20 6.22
N SER A 111 7.00 7.52 6.44
CA SER A 111 6.21 8.38 5.55
C SER A 111 6.43 9.85 5.86
N GLN A 112 6.40 10.69 4.82
CA GLN A 112 6.35 12.15 4.97
C GLN A 112 4.97 12.65 5.41
N ASP A 113 3.93 11.84 5.19
CA ASP A 113 2.57 12.13 5.60
C ASP A 113 2.20 11.34 6.87
N ALA A 114 1.45 11.96 7.77
CA ALA A 114 1.07 11.33 9.05
C ALA A 114 -0.02 10.26 8.90
N VAL A 115 -0.83 10.34 7.86
CA VAL A 115 -1.97 9.44 7.61
C VAL A 115 -1.55 8.28 6.73
N VAL A 116 -0.84 8.56 5.64
CA VAL A 116 -0.42 7.54 4.65
C VAL A 116 0.80 6.79 5.18
N LYS A 117 0.58 5.65 5.77
CA LYS A 117 1.61 4.76 6.35
C LYS A 117 1.24 3.30 6.10
N PRO A 118 2.15 2.35 6.28
CA PRO A 118 1.79 0.94 6.23
C PRO A 118 0.62 0.62 7.16
N ALA A 119 -0.35 -0.15 6.67
CA ALA A 119 -1.51 -0.56 7.45
C ALA A 119 -1.14 -1.54 8.57
N GLU A 120 -0.07 -2.31 8.36
CA GLU A 120 0.49 -3.28 9.28
C GLU A 120 2.01 -3.07 9.36
N ASP A 121 2.55 -2.95 10.58
CA ASP A 121 3.99 -2.68 10.82
C ASP A 121 4.86 -3.94 10.74
N ASN A 122 4.27 -5.13 10.75
CA ASN A 122 4.94 -6.41 10.92
C ASN A 122 5.04 -7.24 9.63
N ILE A 123 4.86 -6.64 8.46
CA ILE A 123 5.03 -7.32 7.17
C ILE A 123 6.53 -7.41 6.85
N PRO A 124 7.14 -8.63 6.75
CA PRO A 124 8.56 -8.76 6.48
C PRO A 124 8.87 -8.44 5.02
N ILE A 125 9.83 -7.54 4.80
CA ILE A 125 10.27 -7.12 3.46
C ILE A 125 11.50 -7.92 3.03
N VAL A 126 12.58 -7.86 3.81
CA VAL A 126 13.84 -8.55 3.52
C VAL A 126 14.60 -8.85 4.82
N LYS A 127 15.33 -9.96 4.84
CA LYS A 127 16.28 -10.27 5.90
C LYS A 127 17.66 -9.76 5.49
N LEU A 128 18.29 -8.99 6.37
CA LEU A 128 19.65 -8.49 6.22
C LEU A 128 20.61 -9.26 7.13
N GLU A 129 21.74 -9.62 6.59
CA GLU A 129 22.87 -10.16 7.34
C GLU A 129 23.80 -9.02 7.79
N LYS A 130 24.84 -9.36 8.56
CA LYS A 130 25.82 -8.39 9.05
C LYS A 130 26.48 -7.65 7.88
N ASN A 131 26.57 -6.33 7.97
CA ASN A 131 27.11 -5.41 6.96
C ASN A 131 26.26 -5.31 5.67
N GLN A 132 25.03 -5.82 5.69
CA GLN A 132 24.07 -5.54 4.63
C GLN A 132 23.18 -4.36 5.00
N LYS A 133 22.77 -3.60 4.01
CA LYS A 133 21.87 -2.45 4.19
C LYS A 133 20.93 -2.27 3.01
N VAL A 134 19.82 -1.61 3.26
CA VAL A 134 18.86 -1.16 2.25
C VAL A 134 18.53 0.29 2.52
N VAL A 135 18.70 1.13 1.49
CA VAL A 135 18.37 2.56 1.51
C VAL A 135 17.53 2.88 0.28
N ILE A 136 16.29 3.26 0.50
CA ILE A 136 15.34 3.53 -0.57
C ILE A 136 14.52 4.81 -0.30
N GLU A 137 14.02 5.37 -1.40
CA GLU A 137 12.94 6.35 -1.43
C GLU A 137 11.84 5.81 -2.33
N ALA A 138 10.65 5.64 -1.77
CA ALA A 138 9.49 5.12 -2.46
C ALA A 138 8.44 6.22 -2.65
N GLN A 139 7.82 6.27 -3.81
CA GLN A 139 6.71 7.18 -4.08
C GLN A 139 5.43 6.37 -4.21
N ALA A 140 4.46 6.71 -3.37
CA ALA A 140 3.13 6.15 -3.39
C ALA A 140 2.15 7.12 -4.05
N TYR A 141 1.28 6.57 -4.87
CA TYR A 141 0.21 7.30 -5.57
C TYR A 141 -1.14 6.71 -5.20
N MET A 142 -2.16 7.56 -5.24
CA MET A 142 -3.54 7.12 -5.11
C MET A 142 -4.11 6.85 -6.51
N ASP A 143 -4.57 5.62 -6.75
CA ASP A 143 -5.23 5.21 -8.00
C ASP A 143 -6.36 4.22 -7.72
#